data_3ee49cd14bac32d908366e0610d2385a
#
_entry.id   3ee49cd14bac32d908366e0610d2385a
#
_cell.length_a   1.000
_cell.length_b   1.000
_cell.length_c   1.000
_cell.angle_alpha   90.00
_cell.angle_beta   90.00
_cell.angle_gamma   90.00
#
_symmetry.space_group_name_H-M   'P 1'
#
loop_
_entity.id
_entity.type
_entity.pdbx_description
1 polymer ?
#
loop_
_entity_poly.entity_id
_entity_poly.type
_entity_poly.pdbx_seq_one_letter_code
_entity_poly.pdbx_strand_id
1 'polypeptide(L)'
;GLTQPTNYDVYGINASEVLGQNIRMYQQLVISGFELQKMGFQLGIRVYDLIPNSMIQFEYNKVGNELYSSENPRMSFTHYNLPLAHPKGQGFHEFLLRANLSWKRFYGESKTIVYWLKNFNERDLLPLPVSSTTFNDYLIHQQIELGYRINPKINFCLFVRGVYRKFNVEENQMLLHFGLSTNLFSSYNDY
;
A
#
# COMPACT_ATOMS: atom_id res chain seq x y z
N GLY A 1 7.19 -15.20 -40.06
CA GLY A 1 7.30 -14.29 -38.94
C GLY A 1 5.94 -14.23 -38.25
N LEU A 2 5.82 -14.88 -37.10
CA LEU A 2 4.64 -14.73 -36.23
C LEU A 2 4.75 -13.32 -35.61
N THR A 3 3.83 -12.45 -35.99
CA THR A 3 3.64 -11.16 -35.30
C THR A 3 3.18 -11.46 -33.91
N GLN A 4 4.05 -11.25 -32.94
CA GLN A 4 3.68 -11.31 -31.52
C GLN A 4 2.65 -10.19 -31.24
N PRO A 5 1.63 -10.44 -30.41
CA PRO A 5 0.68 -9.42 -30.03
C PRO A 5 1.44 -8.26 -29.35
N THR A 6 1.36 -7.09 -29.96
CA THR A 6 2.10 -5.89 -29.53
C THR A 6 1.38 -5.11 -28.45
N ASN A 7 0.21 -5.55 -27.98
CA ASN A 7 -0.61 -4.79 -27.04
C ASN A 7 -0.67 -5.52 -25.70
N TYR A 8 -0.26 -4.82 -24.66
CA TYR A 8 -0.47 -5.19 -23.27
C TYR A 8 -1.55 -4.28 -22.69
N ASP A 9 -2.76 -4.82 -22.64
CA ASP A 9 -3.93 -4.07 -22.18
C ASP A 9 -4.23 -4.43 -20.72
N VAL A 10 -4.43 -3.37 -19.90
CA VAL A 10 -4.84 -3.49 -18.50
C VAL A 10 -6.18 -2.80 -18.33
N TYR A 11 -7.15 -3.52 -17.82
CA TYR A 11 -8.50 -3.02 -17.54
C TYR A 11 -8.74 -2.97 -16.05
N GLY A 12 -9.39 -1.92 -15.57
CA GLY A 12 -9.69 -1.74 -14.17
C GLY A 12 -11.12 -1.27 -13.93
N ILE A 13 -11.74 -1.79 -12.88
CA ILE A 13 -13.05 -1.35 -12.38
C ILE A 13 -12.89 -1.01 -10.90
N ASN A 14 -13.42 0.16 -10.52
CA ASN A 14 -13.50 0.63 -9.15
C ASN A 14 -14.95 0.82 -8.75
N ALA A 15 -15.32 0.37 -7.56
CA ALA A 15 -16.62 0.65 -6.96
C ALA A 15 -16.43 1.10 -5.51
N SER A 16 -17.29 2.01 -5.05
CA SER A 16 -17.28 2.50 -3.67
C SER A 16 -18.71 2.77 -3.25
N GLU A 17 -19.08 2.25 -2.09
CA GLU A 17 -20.41 2.33 -1.52
C GLU A 17 -20.36 2.88 -0.10
N VAL A 18 -21.37 3.67 0.26
CA VAL A 18 -21.54 4.18 1.64
C VAL A 18 -22.75 3.45 2.24
N LEU A 19 -22.49 2.71 3.30
CA LEU A 19 -23.50 1.97 4.03
C LEU A 19 -23.86 2.73 5.33
N GLY A 20 -25.06 3.26 5.36
CA GLY A 20 -25.50 4.12 6.47
C GLY A 20 -24.68 5.43 6.51
N GLN A 21 -24.37 5.91 7.72
CA GLN A 21 -23.68 7.20 7.91
C GLN A 21 -22.16 7.03 8.12
N ASN A 22 -21.73 5.87 8.59
CA ASN A 22 -20.40 5.69 9.18
C ASN A 22 -19.55 4.63 8.50
N ILE A 23 -20.09 3.92 7.51
CA ILE A 23 -19.36 2.80 6.88
C ILE A 23 -19.18 3.11 5.39
N ARG A 24 -17.95 3.00 4.91
CA ARG A 24 -17.63 3.02 3.49
C ARG A 24 -16.95 1.72 3.09
N MET A 25 -17.51 1.04 2.10
CA MET A 25 -16.86 -0.07 1.43
C MET A 25 -16.30 0.39 0.09
N TYR A 26 -15.19 -0.20 -0.33
CA TYR A 26 -14.61 0.06 -1.65
C TYR A 26 -13.95 -1.21 -2.16
N GLN A 27 -13.97 -1.35 -3.48
CA GLN A 27 -13.43 -2.50 -4.17
C GLN A 27 -12.82 -2.08 -5.50
N GLN A 28 -11.76 -2.75 -5.88
CA GLN A 28 -11.11 -2.58 -7.15
C GLN A 28 -10.77 -3.94 -7.74
N LEU A 29 -11.00 -4.10 -9.04
CA LEU A 29 -10.56 -5.23 -9.83
C LEU A 29 -9.71 -4.72 -10.98
N VAL A 30 -8.55 -5.33 -11.19
CA VAL A 30 -7.64 -5.05 -12.31
C VAL A 30 -7.34 -6.36 -13.01
N ILE A 31 -7.42 -6.38 -14.34
CA ILE A 31 -7.15 -7.55 -15.16
C ILE A 31 -6.29 -7.18 -16.38
N SER A 32 -5.29 -7.98 -16.69
CA SER A 32 -4.54 -7.97 -17.95
C SER A 32 -4.74 -9.25 -18.76
N GLY A 33 -5.61 -10.15 -18.26
CA GLY A 33 -5.97 -11.42 -18.87
C GLY A 33 -6.92 -12.22 -17.97
N PHE A 34 -7.44 -13.33 -18.44
CA PHE A 34 -8.44 -14.13 -17.71
C PHE A 34 -7.82 -15.13 -16.71
N GLU A 35 -6.50 -15.17 -16.59
CA GLU A 35 -5.80 -16.03 -15.64
C GLU A 35 -5.67 -15.33 -14.29
N LEU A 36 -5.78 -16.07 -13.17
CA LEU A 36 -5.66 -15.52 -11.81
C LEU A 36 -4.32 -14.84 -11.54
N GLN A 37 -3.27 -15.24 -12.29
CA GLN A 37 -1.94 -14.62 -12.21
C GLN A 37 -1.89 -13.24 -12.86
N LYS A 38 -2.84 -12.94 -13.74
CA LYS A 38 -3.00 -11.66 -14.44
C LYS A 38 -4.11 -10.79 -13.86
N MET A 39 -4.54 -11.11 -12.65
CA MET A 39 -5.60 -10.38 -11.94
C MET A 39 -5.09 -9.80 -10.63
N GLY A 40 -5.62 -8.64 -10.28
CA GLY A 40 -5.45 -8.02 -8.98
C GLY A 40 -6.78 -7.53 -8.43
N PHE A 41 -6.97 -7.61 -7.13
CA PHE A 41 -8.15 -7.05 -6.51
C PHE A 41 -7.84 -6.43 -5.14
N GLN A 42 -8.62 -5.44 -4.80
CA GLN A 42 -8.64 -4.76 -3.52
C GLN A 42 -10.04 -4.79 -2.95
N LEU A 43 -10.15 -5.09 -1.66
CA LEU A 43 -11.36 -4.95 -0.87
C LEU A 43 -11.04 -4.16 0.37
N GLY A 44 -11.82 -3.13 0.67
CA GLY A 44 -11.61 -2.30 1.84
C GLY A 44 -12.90 -1.87 2.48
N ILE A 45 -12.83 -1.72 3.80
CA ILE A 45 -13.91 -1.15 4.62
C ILE A 45 -13.32 -0.08 5.54
N ARG A 46 -14.00 1.05 5.64
CA ARG A 46 -13.73 2.11 6.60
C ARG A 46 -14.94 2.33 7.46
N VAL A 47 -14.72 2.36 8.76
CA VAL A 47 -15.72 2.67 9.77
C VAL A 47 -15.29 3.96 10.45
N TYR A 48 -16.19 4.94 10.44
CA TYR A 48 -15.99 6.24 11.05
C TYR A 48 -16.82 6.34 12.32
N ASP A 49 -16.29 7.06 13.30
CA ASP A 49 -16.99 7.43 14.54
C ASP A 49 -17.60 6.26 15.33
N LEU A 50 -16.94 5.07 15.27
CA LEU A 50 -17.23 3.98 16.22
C LEU A 50 -17.00 4.46 17.66
N ILE A 51 -15.96 5.23 17.86
CA ILE A 51 -15.73 6.13 18.99
C ILE A 51 -15.66 7.53 18.39
N PRO A 52 -16.23 8.59 19.00
CA PRO A 52 -16.22 9.92 18.44
C PRO A 52 -14.83 10.37 17.96
N ASN A 53 -14.76 10.87 16.71
CA ASN A 53 -13.52 11.27 16.03
C ASN A 53 -12.53 10.12 15.79
N SER A 54 -13.02 8.92 15.57
CA SER A 54 -12.19 7.76 15.19
C SER A 54 -12.47 7.31 13.77
N MET A 55 -11.48 6.65 13.17
CA MET A 55 -11.61 5.92 11.91
C MET A 55 -10.82 4.62 12.00
N ILE A 56 -11.44 3.53 11.61
CA ILE A 56 -10.80 2.23 11.45
C ILE A 56 -10.95 1.82 10.00
N GLN A 57 -9.85 1.42 9.38
CA GLN A 57 -9.80 0.90 8.02
C GLN A 57 -9.21 -0.49 8.04
N PHE A 58 -9.89 -1.40 7.38
CA PHE A 58 -9.38 -2.71 7.04
C PHE A 58 -9.36 -2.85 5.51
N GLU A 59 -8.26 -3.39 4.98
CA GLU A 59 -8.08 -3.54 3.55
C GLU A 59 -7.33 -4.83 3.25
N TYR A 60 -7.75 -5.52 2.20
CA TYR A 60 -7.06 -6.66 1.65
C TYR A 60 -6.78 -6.44 0.18
N ASN A 61 -5.52 -6.61 -0.20
CA ASN A 61 -5.03 -6.51 -1.56
C ASN A 61 -4.42 -7.85 -2.01
N LYS A 62 -4.71 -8.23 -3.24
CA LYS A 62 -4.03 -9.32 -3.92
C LYS A 62 -3.61 -8.85 -5.30
N VAL A 63 -2.37 -9.11 -5.65
CA VAL A 63 -1.82 -8.86 -6.98
C VAL A 63 -1.22 -10.15 -7.52
N GLY A 64 -1.65 -10.54 -8.70
CA GLY A 64 -1.13 -11.73 -9.38
C GLY A 64 0.32 -11.55 -9.85
N ASN A 65 1.02 -12.65 -10.07
CA ASN A 65 2.45 -12.65 -10.39
C ASN A 65 2.77 -12.07 -11.77
N GLU A 66 1.78 -12.01 -12.66
CA GLU A 66 1.94 -11.62 -14.07
C GLU A 66 1.08 -10.42 -14.46
N LEU A 67 0.43 -9.75 -13.46
CA LEU A 67 -0.51 -8.67 -13.74
C LEU A 67 0.15 -7.48 -14.44
N TYR A 68 1.38 -7.15 -14.08
CA TYR A 68 2.12 -6.00 -14.59
C TYR A 68 3.37 -6.37 -15.38
N SER A 69 3.57 -7.67 -15.65
CA SER A 69 4.67 -8.16 -16.48
C SER A 69 4.24 -8.38 -17.91
N SER A 70 5.13 -8.06 -18.84
CA SER A 70 4.99 -8.38 -20.26
C SER A 70 6.19 -9.21 -20.72
N GLU A 71 6.00 -10.10 -21.70
CA GLU A 71 7.10 -10.81 -22.36
C GLU A 71 8.13 -9.82 -22.95
N ASN A 72 7.69 -8.64 -23.33
CA ASN A 72 8.58 -7.54 -23.72
C ASN A 72 8.84 -6.63 -22.51
N PRO A 73 10.09 -6.59 -21.96
CA PRO A 73 10.42 -5.77 -20.79
C PRO A 73 10.11 -4.28 -20.94
N ARG A 74 10.12 -3.76 -22.19
CA ARG A 74 9.78 -2.35 -22.47
C ARG A 74 8.29 -2.04 -22.29
N MET A 75 7.45 -3.06 -22.26
CA MET A 75 5.99 -2.94 -22.11
C MET A 75 5.53 -3.28 -20.68
N SER A 76 6.45 -3.68 -19.80
CA SER A 76 6.14 -3.90 -18.38
C SER A 76 5.75 -2.58 -17.73
N PHE A 77 4.80 -2.64 -16.78
CA PHE A 77 4.28 -1.46 -16.06
C PHE A 77 5.26 -0.98 -14.99
N THR A 78 6.47 -0.60 -15.46
CA THR A 78 7.60 -0.14 -14.63
C THR A 78 8.20 1.13 -15.19
N HIS A 79 8.79 1.95 -14.32
CA HIS A 79 9.58 3.12 -14.68
C HIS A 79 10.92 3.07 -13.95
N TYR A 80 12.05 3.09 -14.69
CA TYR A 80 13.40 2.88 -14.13
C TYR A 80 13.51 1.62 -13.24
N ASN A 81 12.90 0.51 -13.66
CA ASN A 81 12.81 -0.76 -12.92
C ASN A 81 12.02 -0.67 -11.59
N LEU A 82 11.28 0.42 -11.35
CA LEU A 82 10.38 0.54 -10.21
C LEU A 82 8.94 0.27 -10.66
N PRO A 83 8.18 -0.55 -9.91
CA PRO A 83 6.78 -0.81 -10.23
C PRO A 83 5.94 0.45 -10.09
N LEU A 84 5.11 0.76 -11.10
CA LEU A 84 4.25 1.94 -11.13
C LEU A 84 2.95 1.77 -10.33
N ALA A 85 2.49 0.54 -10.16
CA ALA A 85 1.20 0.28 -9.55
C ALA A 85 1.27 0.15 -8.02
N HIS A 86 2.22 -0.63 -7.50
CA HIS A 86 2.40 -0.84 -6.07
C HIS A 86 3.89 -0.95 -5.73
N PRO A 87 4.35 -0.39 -4.58
CA PRO A 87 5.77 -0.42 -4.21
C PRO A 87 6.38 -1.83 -4.09
N LYS A 88 5.56 -2.84 -3.83
CA LYS A 88 5.98 -4.25 -3.79
C LYS A 88 5.92 -4.96 -5.15
N GLY A 89 5.48 -4.26 -6.20
CA GLY A 89 5.36 -4.85 -7.53
C GLY A 89 4.15 -5.76 -7.66
N GLN A 90 4.38 -7.05 -7.87
CA GLN A 90 3.35 -8.06 -8.15
C GLN A 90 3.62 -9.35 -7.37
N GLY A 91 2.66 -10.27 -7.37
CA GLY A 91 2.83 -11.59 -6.72
C GLY A 91 2.70 -11.56 -5.19
N PHE A 92 1.85 -10.71 -4.64
CA PHE A 92 1.70 -10.57 -3.19
C PHE A 92 0.24 -10.58 -2.74
N HIS A 93 0.09 -10.84 -1.45
CA HIS A 93 -1.11 -10.58 -0.67
C HIS A 93 -0.76 -9.56 0.42
N GLU A 94 -1.63 -8.58 0.63
CA GLU A 94 -1.46 -7.55 1.66
C GLU A 94 -2.71 -7.44 2.51
N PHE A 95 -2.52 -7.37 3.82
CA PHE A 95 -3.55 -6.96 4.77
C PHE A 95 -3.12 -5.66 5.41
N LEU A 96 -3.99 -4.67 5.37
CA LEU A 96 -3.79 -3.38 6.00
C LEU A 96 -4.86 -3.15 7.06
N LEU A 97 -4.42 -2.83 8.26
CA LEU A 97 -5.25 -2.31 9.35
C LEU A 97 -4.73 -0.92 9.72
N ARG A 98 -5.61 0.07 9.67
CA ARG A 98 -5.31 1.43 10.10
C ARG A 98 -6.37 1.90 11.09
N ALA A 99 -5.94 2.52 12.17
CA ALA A 99 -6.81 3.13 13.15
C ALA A 99 -6.32 4.54 13.48
N ASN A 100 -7.22 5.51 13.45
CA ASN A 100 -6.96 6.89 13.83
C ASN A 100 -7.95 7.29 14.92
N LEU A 101 -7.46 8.02 15.90
CA LEU A 101 -8.27 8.59 16.97
C LEU A 101 -7.84 10.02 17.24
N SER A 102 -8.80 10.92 17.40
CA SER A 102 -8.53 12.30 17.81
C SER A 102 -9.35 12.64 19.05
N TRP A 103 -8.68 13.13 20.08
CA TRP A 103 -9.32 13.58 21.32
C TRP A 103 -8.77 14.94 21.73
N LYS A 104 -9.61 15.97 21.59
CA LYS A 104 -9.21 17.36 21.83
C LYS A 104 -7.98 17.75 20.98
N ARG A 105 -6.83 17.97 21.61
CA ARG A 105 -5.56 18.30 20.94
C ARG A 105 -4.67 17.08 20.70
N PHE A 106 -4.98 15.94 21.30
CA PHE A 106 -4.23 14.71 21.08
C PHE A 106 -4.73 13.96 19.86
N TYR A 107 -3.84 13.30 19.18
CA TYR A 107 -4.20 12.32 18.15
C TYR A 107 -3.29 11.11 18.22
N GLY A 108 -3.82 9.99 17.79
CA GLY A 108 -3.09 8.74 17.64
C GLY A 108 -3.40 8.10 16.29
N GLU A 109 -2.40 7.52 15.68
CA GLU A 109 -2.51 6.73 14.47
C GLU A 109 -1.78 5.42 14.66
N SER A 110 -2.41 4.31 14.27
CA SER A 110 -1.80 3.00 14.16
C SER A 110 -2.00 2.47 12.76
N LYS A 111 -0.94 1.95 12.14
CA LYS A 111 -0.95 1.33 10.82
C LYS A 111 -0.18 0.02 10.87
N THR A 112 -0.87 -1.07 10.59
CA THR A 112 -0.29 -2.41 10.48
C THR A 112 -0.45 -2.88 9.05
N ILE A 113 0.64 -3.32 8.43
CA ILE A 113 0.61 -3.95 7.11
C ILE A 113 1.30 -5.30 7.24
N VAL A 114 0.66 -6.33 6.71
CA VAL A 114 1.23 -7.67 6.62
C VAL A 114 1.23 -8.07 5.16
N TYR A 115 2.41 -8.33 4.62
CA TYR A 115 2.60 -8.84 3.27
C TYR A 115 2.93 -10.33 3.31
N TRP A 116 2.35 -11.09 2.38
CA TRP A 116 2.81 -12.41 2.01
C TRP A 116 3.18 -12.40 0.53
N LEU A 117 4.45 -12.69 0.27
CA LEU A 117 4.99 -12.83 -1.07
C LEU A 117 5.00 -14.32 -1.42
N LYS A 118 4.24 -14.70 -2.44
CA LYS A 118 4.18 -16.07 -2.91
C LYS A 118 5.05 -16.21 -4.15
N ASN A 119 6.10 -17.01 -4.06
CA ASN A 119 7.02 -17.32 -5.18
C ASN A 119 7.70 -16.09 -5.78
N PHE A 120 8.43 -15.35 -4.96
CA PHE A 120 9.33 -14.32 -5.46
C PHE A 120 10.53 -14.99 -6.13
N ASN A 121 10.57 -15.01 -7.45
CA ASN A 121 11.81 -15.24 -8.19
C ASN A 121 12.56 -13.92 -8.20
N GLU A 122 13.71 -13.84 -7.54
CA GLU A 122 14.63 -12.68 -7.59
C GLU A 122 15.01 -12.26 -9.02
N ARG A 123 14.70 -13.09 -10.02
CA ARG A 123 14.90 -12.77 -11.44
C ARG A 123 14.13 -11.54 -11.94
N ASP A 124 13.05 -11.17 -11.26
CA ASP A 124 12.17 -10.09 -11.73
C ASP A 124 12.62 -8.70 -11.27
N LEU A 125 13.60 -8.60 -10.38
CA LEU A 125 14.07 -7.31 -9.84
C LEU A 125 15.51 -6.94 -10.18
N LEU A 126 16.37 -7.89 -10.55
CA LEU A 126 17.79 -7.60 -10.84
C LEU A 126 18.28 -8.40 -12.05
N PRO A 127 19.09 -7.81 -12.94
CA PRO A 127 19.69 -8.51 -14.09
C PRO A 127 20.88 -9.43 -13.72
N LEU A 128 20.94 -9.91 -12.48
CA LEU A 128 22.01 -10.77 -12.02
C LEU A 128 21.52 -12.20 -11.80
N PRO A 129 22.31 -13.25 -12.13
CA PRO A 129 21.94 -14.63 -11.94
C PRO A 129 22.04 -14.98 -10.45
N VAL A 130 20.95 -14.87 -9.71
CA VAL A 130 20.85 -15.35 -8.33
C VAL A 130 20.07 -16.67 -8.30
N SER A 131 20.55 -17.60 -7.50
CA SER A 131 20.01 -18.93 -7.26
C SER A 131 18.52 -18.89 -6.96
N SER A 132 17.73 -19.70 -7.67
CA SER A 132 16.28 -19.82 -7.52
C SER A 132 15.91 -20.49 -6.19
N THR A 133 15.90 -19.74 -5.12
CA THR A 133 15.31 -20.14 -3.85
C THR A 133 13.89 -19.56 -3.78
N THR A 134 12.92 -20.45 -3.76
CA THR A 134 11.50 -20.12 -3.57
C THR A 134 11.30 -19.76 -2.11
N PHE A 135 11.29 -18.48 -1.76
CA PHE A 135 11.00 -18.03 -0.40
C PHE A 135 9.52 -17.66 -0.30
N ASN A 136 8.82 -18.26 0.64
CA ASN A 136 7.57 -17.72 1.16
C ASN A 136 7.93 -16.62 2.15
N ASP A 137 8.14 -15.41 1.67
CA ASP A 137 8.50 -14.29 2.51
C ASP A 137 7.28 -13.59 3.06
N TYR A 138 7.36 -13.22 4.33
CA TYR A 138 6.39 -12.30 4.93
C TYR A 138 7.12 -11.06 5.46
N LEU A 139 6.43 -9.94 5.40
CA LEU A 139 6.85 -8.69 5.98
C LEU A 139 5.72 -8.16 6.85
N ILE A 140 6.01 -7.86 8.10
CA ILE A 140 5.13 -7.13 9.00
C ILE A 140 5.68 -5.72 9.17
N HIS A 141 4.87 -4.72 8.87
CA HIS A 141 5.16 -3.32 9.12
C HIS A 141 4.14 -2.76 10.10
N GLN A 142 4.60 -2.34 11.26
CA GLN A 142 3.79 -1.69 12.28
C GLN A 142 4.30 -0.26 12.48
N GLN A 143 3.40 0.71 12.39
CA GLN A 143 3.66 2.10 12.72
C GLN A 143 2.65 2.56 13.77
N ILE A 144 3.14 3.24 14.80
CA ILE A 144 2.31 3.90 15.82
C ILE A 144 2.81 5.33 15.93
N GLU A 145 1.90 6.27 15.84
CA GLU A 145 2.18 7.69 16.03
C GLU A 145 1.25 8.28 17.09
N LEU A 146 1.80 9.07 17.97
CA LEU A 146 1.08 9.86 18.95
C LEU A 146 1.50 11.32 18.78
N GLY A 147 0.53 12.23 18.78
CA GLY A 147 0.84 13.63 18.62
C GLY A 147 -0.08 14.56 19.40
N TYR A 148 0.43 15.78 19.57
CA TYR A 148 -0.27 16.87 20.22
C TYR A 148 -0.35 18.08 19.29
N ARG A 149 -1.56 18.58 19.02
CA ARG A 149 -1.80 19.77 18.19
C ARG A 149 -1.57 21.04 19.00
N ILE A 150 -0.41 21.66 18.81
CA ILE A 150 -0.05 22.94 19.41
C ILE A 150 -0.99 24.03 18.87
N ASN A 151 -1.15 24.09 17.56
CA ASN A 151 -2.08 24.99 16.89
C ASN A 151 -2.98 24.22 15.92
N PRO A 152 -4.26 23.95 16.27
CA PRO A 152 -5.18 23.22 15.41
C PRO A 152 -5.52 23.92 14.09
N LYS A 153 -5.43 25.26 14.02
CA LYS A 153 -5.79 26.02 12.80
C LYS A 153 -4.86 25.73 11.62
N ILE A 154 -3.58 25.53 11.90
CA ILE A 154 -2.56 25.22 10.88
C ILE A 154 -2.04 23.79 11.01
N ASN A 155 -2.72 22.97 11.81
CA ASN A 155 -2.30 21.61 12.15
C ASN A 155 -0.82 21.52 12.59
N PHE A 156 -0.37 22.50 13.38
CA PHE A 156 0.99 22.49 13.94
C PHE A 156 1.02 21.53 15.12
N CYS A 157 1.75 20.43 14.95
CA CYS A 157 1.79 19.31 15.85
C CYS A 157 3.21 18.96 16.28
N LEU A 158 3.33 18.52 17.53
CA LEU A 158 4.46 17.74 18.02
C LEU A 158 4.06 16.25 17.93
N PHE A 159 4.95 15.39 17.44
CA PHE A 159 4.67 13.96 17.34
C PHE A 159 5.85 13.09 17.74
N VAL A 160 5.51 11.87 18.16
CA VAL A 160 6.43 10.73 18.31
C VAL A 160 5.88 9.57 17.48
N ARG A 161 6.74 8.93 16.68
CA ARG A 161 6.39 7.82 15.82
C ARG A 161 7.36 6.67 16.02
N GLY A 162 6.84 5.51 16.38
CA GLY A 162 7.55 4.24 16.37
C GLY A 162 7.24 3.46 15.09
N VAL A 163 8.25 2.89 14.45
CA VAL A 163 8.11 1.99 13.30
C VAL A 163 8.84 0.69 13.62
N TYR A 164 8.11 -0.41 13.52
CA TYR A 164 8.66 -1.75 13.64
C TYR A 164 8.46 -2.51 12.33
N ARG A 165 9.54 -3.14 11.84
CA ARG A 165 9.53 -3.99 10.66
C ARG A 165 10.09 -5.35 11.03
N LYS A 166 9.35 -6.39 10.69
CA LYS A 166 9.77 -7.77 10.83
C LYS A 166 9.82 -8.43 9.47
N PHE A 167 11.00 -8.94 9.12
CA PHE A 167 11.26 -9.71 7.92
C PHE A 167 11.43 -11.19 8.27
N ASN A 168 11.20 -12.08 7.30
CA ASN A 168 11.39 -13.51 7.52
C ASN A 168 12.89 -13.90 7.55
N VAL A 169 13.71 -13.24 6.74
CA VAL A 169 15.13 -13.60 6.51
C VAL A 169 16.08 -12.55 7.07
N GLU A 170 15.64 -11.30 7.17
CA GLU A 170 16.47 -10.18 7.64
C GLU A 170 16.27 -9.90 9.14
N GLU A 171 17.16 -9.12 9.71
CA GLU A 171 17.02 -8.64 11.08
C GLU A 171 15.85 -7.71 11.23
N ASN A 172 15.16 -7.82 12.35
CA ASN A 172 14.04 -6.93 12.68
C ASN A 172 14.56 -5.49 12.85
N GLN A 173 13.82 -4.54 12.33
CA GLN A 173 14.16 -3.13 12.40
C GLN A 173 13.17 -2.39 13.32
N MET A 174 13.69 -1.56 14.19
CA MET A 174 12.91 -0.64 15.02
C MET A 174 13.45 0.78 14.87
N LEU A 175 12.58 1.72 14.51
CA LEU A 175 12.91 3.12 14.30
C LEU A 175 12.00 3.98 15.18
N LEU A 176 12.59 4.98 15.82
CA LEU A 176 11.87 5.99 16.61
C LEU A 176 12.09 7.37 15.97
N HIS A 177 11.01 8.07 15.68
CA HIS A 177 11.03 9.41 15.14
C HIS A 177 10.29 10.34 16.08
N PHE A 178 10.77 11.55 16.21
CA PHE A 178 10.06 12.65 16.86
C PHE A 178 10.26 13.92 16.05
N GLY A 179 9.29 14.81 16.09
CA GLY A 179 9.38 16.00 15.27
C GLY A 179 8.17 16.92 15.38
N LEU A 180 8.25 17.98 14.59
CA LEU A 180 7.18 18.93 14.39
C LEU A 180 6.62 18.75 12.97
N SER A 181 5.32 18.84 12.83
CA SER A 181 4.65 18.82 11.53
C SER A 181 3.65 19.97 11.45
N THR A 182 3.46 20.52 10.26
CA THR A 182 2.46 21.55 10.01
C THR A 182 1.95 21.42 8.57
N ASN A 183 0.69 21.79 8.35
CA ASN A 183 0.16 21.94 7.01
C ASN A 183 0.50 23.34 6.51
N LEU A 184 1.55 23.43 5.69
CA LEU A 184 1.82 24.65 4.93
C LEU A 184 0.86 24.62 3.73
N PHE A 185 -0.13 25.53 3.73
CA PHE A 185 -0.90 25.80 2.53
C PHE A 185 0.03 26.51 1.53
N SER A 186 0.53 25.78 0.56
CA SER A 186 1.08 26.40 -0.63
C SER A 186 -0.09 26.93 -1.46
N SER A 187 -0.39 28.21 -1.32
CA SER A 187 -1.25 28.91 -2.27
C SER A 187 -0.42 29.25 -3.52
N TYR A 188 0.01 28.22 -4.26
CA TYR A 188 0.45 28.42 -5.62
C TYR A 188 -0.79 28.63 -6.47
N ASN A 189 -1.12 29.89 -6.71
CA ASN A 189 -2.01 30.26 -7.78
C ASN A 189 -1.17 30.20 -9.06
N ASP A 190 -1.26 29.10 -9.80
CA ASP A 190 -0.86 29.07 -11.20
C ASP A 190 -1.86 29.93 -11.99
N TYR A 191 -1.38 31.08 -12.48
CA TYR A 191 -2.11 31.90 -13.45
C TYR A 191 -1.94 31.29 -14.84
#